data_3a92377b1851a19c9a575933f0e9ab46
#
_entry.id   3a92377b1851a19c9a575933f0e9ab46
#
_cell.length_a   1.000
_cell.length_b   1.000
_cell.length_c   1.000
_cell.angle_alpha   90.00
_cell.angle_beta   90.00
_cell.angle_gamma   90.00
#
_symmetry.space_group_name_H-M   'P 1'
#
loop_
_entity.id
_entity.type
_entity.pdbx_description
1 polymer ?
#
loop_
_entity_poly.entity_id
_entity_poly.type
_entity_poly.pdbx_seq_one_letter_code
_entity_poly.pdbx_strand_id
1 'polypeptide(L)'
;MDLPEGTNFYEVSPRVYIGTVLEFDPKQSEQNLRTGYYDGMRLLYGLAGKDYYIDRSYSEENAYSLLLTFTETFLSSSGSKATLREINEKILPKIASRAKAGGNDYYDLLISALEVAAKEAGIDPMQIYTEDELIARVLACYPLSDGVLPRGLQSRLLTFLEDNFG
;
A
#
# COMPACT_ATOMS: atom_id res chain seq x y z
N MET A 1 -34.39 -6.77 13.27
CA MET A 1 -33.84 -7.24 14.54
C MET A 1 -33.44 -5.99 15.30
N ASP A 2 -34.16 -5.64 16.36
CA ASP A 2 -33.85 -4.43 17.12
C ASP A 2 -32.74 -4.77 18.11
N LEU A 3 -31.60 -4.09 17.97
CA LEU A 3 -30.47 -4.25 18.87
C LEU A 3 -30.68 -3.40 20.12
N PRO A 4 -30.22 -3.84 21.30
CA PRO A 4 -30.28 -3.03 22.53
C PRO A 4 -29.59 -1.67 22.36
N GLU A 5 -30.12 -0.64 23.04
CA GLU A 5 -29.48 0.68 23.08
C GLU A 5 -28.03 0.56 23.58
N GLY A 6 -27.10 1.21 22.87
CA GLY A 6 -25.65 1.15 23.16
C GLY A 6 -24.90 -0.01 22.51
N THR A 7 -25.56 -0.83 21.67
CA THR A 7 -24.88 -1.88 20.91
C THR A 7 -24.14 -1.26 19.71
N ASN A 8 -22.83 -1.45 19.63
CA ASN A 8 -22.07 -1.15 18.44
C ASN A 8 -22.21 -2.28 17.43
N PHE A 9 -22.71 -1.97 16.25
CA PHE A 9 -22.81 -2.92 15.15
C PHE A 9 -21.74 -2.63 14.12
N TYR A 10 -20.98 -3.64 13.74
CA TYR A 10 -19.96 -3.56 12.71
C TYR A 10 -20.27 -4.57 11.61
N GLU A 11 -20.35 -4.10 10.39
CA GLU A 11 -20.55 -4.93 9.21
C GLU A 11 -19.21 -5.12 8.50
N VAL A 12 -18.80 -6.38 8.32
CA VAL A 12 -17.60 -6.74 7.56
C VAL A 12 -18.05 -7.43 6.28
N SER A 13 -17.88 -6.75 5.17
CA SER A 13 -18.15 -7.30 3.83
C SER A 13 -16.89 -7.91 3.24
N PRO A 14 -16.96 -9.11 2.63
CA PRO A 14 -15.82 -9.71 1.95
C PRO A 14 -15.30 -8.81 0.84
N ARG A 15 -13.99 -8.57 0.79
CA ARG A 15 -13.33 -7.75 -0.25
C ARG A 15 -13.03 -8.52 -1.53
N VAL A 16 -13.01 -9.84 -1.44
CA VAL A 16 -12.80 -10.76 -2.56
C VAL A 16 -14.04 -11.59 -2.78
N TYR A 17 -14.21 -12.07 -4.01
CA TYR A 17 -15.29 -13.01 -4.32
C TYR A 17 -15.07 -14.32 -3.56
N ILE A 18 -16.02 -14.68 -2.71
CA ILE A 18 -15.95 -15.85 -1.84
C ILE A 18 -16.57 -17.13 -2.43
N GLY A 19 -16.96 -17.08 -3.70
CA GLY A 19 -17.65 -18.19 -4.38
C GLY A 19 -19.18 -18.15 -4.25
N THR A 20 -19.84 -19.10 -4.87
CA THR A 20 -21.29 -19.28 -4.72
C THR A 20 -21.62 -20.23 -3.57
N VAL A 21 -22.87 -20.20 -3.09
CA VAL A 21 -23.35 -21.03 -1.95
C VAL A 21 -23.17 -22.53 -2.18
N LEU A 22 -23.01 -22.96 -3.43
CA LEU A 22 -22.86 -24.39 -3.81
C LEU A 22 -21.44 -24.76 -4.23
N GLU A 23 -20.50 -23.84 -4.13
CA GLU A 23 -19.10 -24.07 -4.53
C GLU A 23 -18.29 -24.53 -3.32
N PHE A 24 -18.07 -25.84 -3.21
CA PHE A 24 -17.34 -26.46 -2.10
C PHE A 24 -15.91 -26.82 -2.51
N ASP A 25 -15.10 -25.83 -2.87
CA ASP A 25 -13.67 -26.03 -3.05
C ASP A 25 -12.94 -25.85 -1.70
N PRO A 26 -12.24 -26.90 -1.20
CA PRO A 26 -11.52 -26.81 0.08
C PRO A 26 -10.46 -25.69 0.11
N LYS A 27 -9.76 -25.46 -1.00
CA LYS A 27 -8.74 -24.40 -1.09
C LYS A 27 -9.37 -23.02 -1.04
N GLN A 28 -10.49 -22.82 -1.74
CA GLN A 28 -11.23 -21.58 -1.71
C GLN A 28 -11.80 -21.31 -0.30
N SER A 29 -12.31 -22.36 0.36
CA SER A 29 -12.86 -22.28 1.70
C SER A 29 -11.78 -21.89 2.72
N GLU A 30 -10.58 -22.48 2.64
CA GLU A 30 -9.46 -22.11 3.50
C GLU A 30 -9.02 -20.65 3.26
N GLN A 31 -8.94 -20.23 2.01
CA GLN A 31 -8.62 -18.85 1.65
C GLN A 31 -9.66 -17.86 2.15
N ASN A 32 -10.95 -18.21 2.04
CA ASN A 32 -12.05 -17.39 2.54
C ASN A 32 -12.00 -17.24 4.06
N LEU A 33 -11.70 -18.32 4.79
CA LEU A 33 -11.51 -18.30 6.25
C LEU A 33 -10.35 -17.39 6.64
N ARG A 34 -9.21 -17.50 5.96
CA ARG A 34 -8.05 -16.64 6.22
C ARG A 34 -8.40 -15.17 5.96
N THR A 35 -9.02 -14.88 4.81
CA THR A 35 -9.42 -13.51 4.46
C THR A 35 -10.38 -12.94 5.51
N GLY A 36 -11.39 -13.69 5.91
CA GLY A 36 -12.34 -13.26 6.94
C GLY A 36 -11.68 -13.01 8.29
N TYR A 37 -10.71 -13.84 8.68
CA TYR A 37 -9.93 -13.64 9.89
C TYR A 37 -9.16 -12.31 9.85
N TYR A 38 -8.41 -12.04 8.78
CA TYR A 38 -7.63 -10.82 8.68
C TYR A 38 -8.49 -9.56 8.49
N ASP A 39 -9.64 -9.67 7.81
CA ASP A 39 -10.60 -8.57 7.72
C ASP A 39 -11.22 -8.25 9.08
N GLY A 40 -11.51 -9.27 9.89
CA GLY A 40 -11.92 -9.11 11.28
C GLY A 40 -10.84 -8.45 12.14
N MET A 41 -9.58 -8.87 12.00
CA MET A 41 -8.43 -8.26 12.69
C MET A 41 -8.27 -6.79 12.28
N ARG A 42 -8.43 -6.45 11.00
CA ARG A 42 -8.40 -5.06 10.54
C ARG A 42 -9.44 -4.21 11.25
N LEU A 43 -10.66 -4.68 11.34
CA LEU A 43 -11.73 -3.95 12.01
C LEU A 43 -11.45 -3.76 13.51
N LEU A 44 -10.98 -4.81 14.17
CA LEU A 44 -10.75 -4.80 15.64
C LEU A 44 -9.54 -3.94 16.04
N TYR A 45 -8.49 -3.96 15.24
CA TYR A 45 -7.22 -3.28 15.53
C TYR A 45 -6.98 -2.01 14.70
N GLY A 46 -7.91 -1.66 13.80
CA GLY A 46 -7.76 -0.47 12.96
C GLY A 46 -6.59 -0.56 11.97
N LEU A 47 -6.30 -1.79 11.46
CA LEU A 47 -5.18 -1.99 10.55
C LEU A 47 -5.38 -1.21 9.25
N ALA A 48 -4.33 -0.56 8.80
CA ALA A 48 -4.28 0.18 7.54
C ALA A 48 -4.08 -0.76 6.34
N GLY A 49 -4.13 -0.17 5.15
CA GLY A 49 -3.96 -0.86 3.88
C GLY A 49 -5.27 -1.36 3.29
N LYS A 50 -5.26 -1.59 1.99
CA LYS A 50 -6.39 -2.08 1.21
C LYS A 50 -6.22 -3.57 0.87
N ASP A 51 -5.05 -3.93 0.36
CA ASP A 51 -4.70 -5.29 -0.04
C ASP A 51 -3.87 -6.01 1.03
N TYR A 52 -3.17 -5.27 1.87
CA TYR A 52 -2.34 -5.75 2.99
C TYR A 52 -2.94 -5.33 4.34
N TYR A 53 -2.45 -5.91 5.43
CA TYR A 53 -2.87 -5.63 6.80
C TYR A 53 -1.68 -5.01 7.54
N ILE A 54 -1.73 -3.69 7.75
CA ILE A 54 -0.60 -2.92 8.26
C ILE A 54 -0.97 -2.30 9.59
N ASP A 55 -0.21 -2.62 10.64
CA ASP A 55 -0.35 -2.02 11.96
C ASP A 55 0.22 -0.61 11.92
N ARG A 56 -0.66 0.39 12.16
CA ARG A 56 -0.34 1.80 11.99
C ARG A 56 0.52 2.32 13.13
N SER A 57 1.76 2.70 12.84
CA SER A 57 2.68 3.34 13.78
C SER A 57 3.17 4.70 13.29
N TYR A 58 3.14 4.98 11.99
CA TYR A 58 3.63 6.23 11.43
C TYR A 58 2.61 7.37 11.56
N SER A 59 3.14 8.56 11.92
CA SER A 59 2.41 9.82 11.81
C SER A 59 2.40 10.32 10.36
N GLU A 60 1.53 11.30 10.08
CA GLU A 60 1.52 12.02 8.80
C GLU A 60 2.89 12.63 8.44
N GLU A 61 3.59 13.20 9.44
CA GLU A 61 4.91 13.81 9.24
C GLU A 61 5.95 12.75 8.85
N ASN A 62 5.92 11.56 9.50
CA ASN A 62 6.82 10.47 9.18
C ASN A 62 6.55 9.94 7.78
N ALA A 63 5.28 9.76 7.42
CA ALA A 63 4.88 9.30 6.10
C ALA A 63 5.31 10.29 5.00
N TYR A 64 5.09 11.60 5.23
CA TYR A 64 5.53 12.64 4.31
C TYR A 64 7.05 12.68 4.15
N SER A 65 7.80 12.63 5.25
CA SER A 65 9.27 12.62 5.22
C SER A 65 9.81 11.43 4.45
N LEU A 66 9.20 10.26 4.60
CA LEU A 66 9.59 9.04 3.88
C LEU A 66 9.27 9.14 2.40
N LEU A 67 8.09 9.65 2.03
CA LEU A 67 7.71 9.91 0.64
C LEU A 67 8.67 10.88 -0.07
N LEU A 68 9.09 11.95 0.64
CA LEU A 68 10.09 12.89 0.12
C LEU A 68 11.42 12.17 -0.11
N THR A 69 11.92 11.44 0.88
CA THR A 69 13.20 10.72 0.80
C THR A 69 13.19 9.73 -0.38
N PHE A 70 12.13 8.96 -0.55
CA PHE A 70 11.99 8.04 -1.68
C PHE A 70 11.96 8.78 -3.01
N THR A 71 11.22 9.88 -3.10
CA THR A 71 11.12 10.66 -4.34
C THR A 71 12.44 11.31 -4.71
N GLU A 72 13.14 11.91 -3.75
CA GLU A 72 14.46 12.53 -3.96
C GLU A 72 15.52 11.50 -4.35
N THR A 73 15.54 10.35 -3.69
CA THR A 73 16.46 9.25 -4.02
C THR A 73 16.21 8.76 -5.44
N PHE A 74 14.96 8.61 -5.81
CA PHE A 74 14.57 8.20 -7.16
C PHE A 74 15.00 9.22 -8.22
N LEU A 75 14.69 10.50 -8.01
CA LEU A 75 15.06 11.57 -8.95
C LEU A 75 16.59 11.65 -9.11
N SER A 76 17.33 11.51 -8.01
CA SER A 76 18.79 11.52 -8.04
C SER A 76 19.36 10.33 -8.83
N SER A 77 18.77 9.14 -8.70
CA SER A 77 19.20 7.94 -9.43
C SER A 77 18.92 8.03 -10.94
N SER A 78 17.87 8.74 -11.33
CA SER A 78 17.51 8.99 -12.74
C SER A 78 18.23 10.19 -13.35
N GLY A 79 19.12 10.86 -12.59
CA GLY A 79 19.82 12.07 -13.04
C GLY A 79 18.93 13.31 -13.13
N SER A 80 17.69 13.21 -12.65
CA SER A 80 16.71 14.29 -12.62
C SER A 80 16.79 15.07 -11.31
N LYS A 81 16.45 16.35 -11.36
CA LYS A 81 16.32 17.21 -10.17
C LYS A 81 14.94 17.83 -10.16
N ALA A 82 14.26 17.76 -9.03
CA ALA A 82 13.02 18.49 -8.83
C ALA A 82 13.11 19.33 -7.55
N THR A 83 12.45 20.46 -7.57
CA THR A 83 12.29 21.28 -6.39
C THR A 83 11.25 20.66 -5.46
N LEU A 84 11.31 20.98 -4.16
CA LEU A 84 10.31 20.54 -3.18
C LEU A 84 8.87 20.93 -3.62
N ARG A 85 8.73 22.08 -4.27
CA ARG A 85 7.46 22.52 -4.84
C ARG A 85 6.96 21.60 -5.95
N GLU A 86 7.82 21.21 -6.87
CA GLU A 86 7.47 20.27 -7.95
C GLU A 86 7.14 18.89 -7.44
N ILE A 87 7.85 18.43 -6.41
CA ILE A 87 7.51 17.16 -5.73
C ILE A 87 6.08 17.24 -5.19
N ASN A 88 5.74 18.26 -4.44
CA ASN A 88 4.43 18.38 -3.79
C ASN A 88 3.29 18.68 -4.78
N GLU A 89 3.51 19.56 -5.76
CA GLU A 89 2.45 20.00 -6.67
C GLU A 89 2.23 19.07 -7.86
N LYS A 90 3.26 18.31 -8.27
CA LYS A 90 3.18 17.48 -9.49
C LYS A 90 3.42 16.00 -9.24
N ILE A 91 4.47 15.63 -8.48
CA ILE A 91 4.90 14.23 -8.37
C ILE A 91 4.02 13.46 -7.39
N LEU A 92 3.85 13.93 -6.16
CA LEU A 92 3.03 13.24 -5.16
C LEU A 92 1.56 13.07 -5.61
N PRO A 93 0.87 14.06 -6.19
CA PRO A 93 -0.49 13.87 -6.71
C PRO A 93 -0.59 12.80 -7.80
N LYS A 94 0.46 12.66 -8.61
CA LYS A 94 0.49 11.63 -9.65
C LYS A 94 0.77 10.24 -9.09
N ILE A 95 1.63 10.12 -8.08
CA ILE A 95 1.81 8.87 -7.33
C ILE A 95 0.47 8.47 -6.70
N ALA A 96 -0.25 9.40 -6.08
CA ALA A 96 -1.56 9.18 -5.48
C ALA A 96 -2.58 8.65 -6.51
N SER A 97 -2.65 9.27 -7.67
CA SER A 97 -3.54 8.84 -8.74
C SER A 97 -3.23 7.43 -9.24
N ARG A 98 -1.95 7.07 -9.37
CA ARG A 98 -1.51 5.74 -9.82
C ARG A 98 -1.69 4.65 -8.77
N ALA A 99 -1.38 4.97 -7.52
CA ALA A 99 -1.56 4.07 -6.39
C ALA A 99 -3.05 3.89 -6.03
N LYS A 100 -3.94 4.71 -6.64
CA LYS A 100 -5.37 4.75 -6.31
C LYS A 100 -5.57 4.99 -4.81
N ALA A 101 -4.76 5.87 -4.23
CA ALA A 101 -4.87 6.25 -2.84
C ALA A 101 -6.28 6.76 -2.56
N GLY A 102 -6.94 6.18 -1.56
CA GLY A 102 -8.35 6.50 -1.24
C GLY A 102 -8.50 7.73 -0.35
N GLY A 103 -7.44 8.12 0.33
CA GLY A 103 -7.37 9.26 1.24
C GLY A 103 -6.67 10.47 0.61
N ASN A 104 -6.80 11.60 1.31
CA ASN A 104 -6.12 12.85 0.94
C ASN A 104 -4.90 13.12 1.81
N ASP A 105 -4.47 12.15 2.62
CA ASP A 105 -3.34 12.28 3.52
C ASP A 105 -2.09 11.55 3.00
N TYR A 106 -0.95 11.93 3.53
CA TYR A 106 0.33 11.36 3.10
C TYR A 106 0.53 9.94 3.60
N TYR A 107 -0.11 9.57 4.71
CA TYR A 107 -0.07 8.22 5.21
C TYR A 107 -0.77 7.26 4.25
N ASP A 108 -1.97 7.55 3.82
CA ASP A 108 -2.70 6.73 2.84
C ASP A 108 -1.96 6.64 1.50
N LEU A 109 -1.30 7.73 1.09
CA LEU A 109 -0.46 7.72 -0.10
C LEU A 109 0.73 6.79 0.05
N LEU A 110 1.45 6.86 1.18
CA LEU A 110 2.59 5.98 1.47
C LEU A 110 2.15 4.51 1.46
N ILE A 111 1.09 4.19 2.19
CA ILE A 111 0.57 2.82 2.29
C ILE A 111 0.14 2.30 0.92
N SER A 112 -0.60 3.09 0.14
CA SER A 112 -1.03 2.68 -1.20
C SER A 112 0.15 2.42 -2.14
N ALA A 113 1.20 3.25 -2.08
CA ALA A 113 2.41 3.04 -2.86
C ALA A 113 3.18 1.79 -2.41
N LEU A 114 3.26 1.57 -1.09
CA LEU A 114 3.92 0.40 -0.49
C LEU A 114 3.21 -0.90 -0.85
N GLU A 115 1.87 -0.92 -0.84
CA GLU A 115 1.06 -2.07 -1.25
C GLU A 115 1.30 -2.45 -2.72
N VAL A 116 1.39 -1.47 -3.62
CA VAL A 116 1.72 -1.73 -5.03
C VAL A 116 3.09 -2.38 -5.15
N ALA A 117 4.09 -1.85 -4.43
CA ALA A 117 5.44 -2.40 -4.44
C ALA A 117 5.50 -3.80 -3.83
N ALA A 118 4.81 -4.04 -2.71
CA ALA A 118 4.74 -5.34 -2.05
C ALA A 118 4.07 -6.40 -2.94
N LYS A 119 3.01 -6.03 -3.65
CA LYS A 119 2.32 -6.91 -4.59
C LYS A 119 3.20 -7.27 -5.79
N GLU A 120 3.95 -6.32 -6.34
CA GLU A 120 4.91 -6.57 -7.41
C GLU A 120 6.08 -7.43 -6.94
N ALA A 121 6.49 -7.29 -5.68
CA ALA A 121 7.51 -8.12 -5.03
C ALA A 121 7.02 -9.53 -4.67
N GLY A 122 5.73 -9.83 -4.81
CA GLY A 122 5.14 -11.12 -4.47
C GLY A 122 5.11 -11.41 -2.97
N ILE A 123 5.05 -10.37 -2.13
CA ILE A 123 4.95 -10.51 -0.67
C ILE A 123 3.56 -11.02 -0.31
N ASP A 124 3.48 -11.98 0.61
CA ASP A 124 2.19 -12.56 1.05
C ASP A 124 1.31 -11.51 1.72
N PRO A 125 0.11 -11.21 1.21
CA PRO A 125 -0.79 -10.25 1.83
C PRO A 125 -1.47 -10.77 3.09
N MET A 126 -1.44 -12.10 3.34
CA MET A 126 -2.13 -12.74 4.47
C MET A 126 -1.25 -12.80 5.72
N GLN A 127 -0.68 -11.66 6.09
CA GLN A 127 0.07 -11.43 7.34
C GLN A 127 -0.20 -10.00 7.81
N ILE A 128 -0.03 -9.76 9.11
CA ILE A 128 -0.02 -8.41 9.67
C ILE A 128 1.43 -7.94 9.68
N TYR A 129 1.66 -6.77 9.12
CA TYR A 129 2.97 -6.12 9.02
C TYR A 129 2.96 -4.82 9.80
N THR A 130 4.11 -4.44 10.36
CA THR A 130 4.38 -3.02 10.61
C THR A 130 4.83 -2.36 9.31
N GLU A 131 4.79 -1.02 9.24
CA GLU A 131 5.31 -0.30 8.07
C GLU A 131 6.78 -0.65 7.82
N ASP A 132 7.59 -0.66 8.87
CA ASP A 132 9.04 -0.98 8.79
C ASP A 132 9.31 -2.38 8.24
N GLU A 133 8.54 -3.38 8.71
CA GLU A 133 8.67 -4.75 8.23
C GLU A 133 8.32 -4.87 6.75
N LEU A 134 7.23 -4.23 6.32
CA LEU A 134 6.81 -4.29 4.93
C LEU A 134 7.80 -3.56 4.02
N ILE A 135 8.27 -2.38 4.44
CA ILE A 135 9.33 -1.62 3.76
C ILE A 135 10.60 -2.47 3.65
N ALA A 136 11.06 -3.08 4.75
CA ALA A 136 12.25 -3.91 4.74
C ALA A 136 12.13 -5.11 3.80
N ARG A 137 10.96 -5.77 3.75
CA ARG A 137 10.71 -6.89 2.84
C ARG A 137 10.67 -6.44 1.37
N VAL A 138 10.03 -5.31 1.08
CA VAL A 138 10.05 -4.73 -0.26
C VAL A 138 11.49 -4.42 -0.69
N LEU A 139 12.26 -3.74 0.15
CA LEU A 139 13.66 -3.40 -0.14
C LEU A 139 14.56 -4.64 -0.30
N ALA A 140 14.30 -5.70 0.44
CA ALA A 140 15.05 -6.97 0.30
C ALA A 140 14.78 -7.66 -1.04
N CYS A 141 13.57 -7.56 -1.58
CA CYS A 141 13.24 -8.09 -2.91
C CYS A 141 13.86 -7.25 -4.04
N TYR A 142 14.18 -6.00 -3.75
CA TYR A 142 14.76 -5.05 -4.67
C TYR A 142 16.07 -4.50 -4.08
N PRO A 143 17.14 -5.30 -4.03
CA PRO A 143 18.41 -4.84 -3.48
C PRO A 143 18.82 -3.58 -4.24
N LEU A 144 18.98 -2.51 -3.49
CA LEU A 144 19.51 -1.22 -3.96
C LEU A 144 21.01 -1.37 -4.31
N SER A 145 21.33 -2.25 -5.26
CA SER A 145 22.62 -2.21 -5.92
C SER A 145 22.61 -0.93 -6.76
N ASP A 146 23.33 0.05 -6.27
CA ASP A 146 23.54 1.35 -6.90
C ASP A 146 22.42 2.42 -6.72
N GLY A 147 21.63 2.37 -5.68
CA GLY A 147 20.63 3.41 -5.39
C GLY A 147 19.40 3.40 -6.30
N VAL A 148 19.14 2.29 -6.97
CA VAL A 148 18.09 2.16 -7.97
C VAL A 148 16.84 1.52 -7.36
N LEU A 149 15.69 2.19 -7.51
CA LEU A 149 14.36 1.65 -7.19
C LEU A 149 14.04 0.39 -8.02
N PRO A 150 13.12 -0.47 -7.52
CA PRO A 150 12.67 -1.67 -8.24
C PRO A 150 12.32 -1.42 -9.70
N ARG A 151 12.76 -2.31 -10.59
CA ARG A 151 12.54 -2.17 -12.03
C ARG A 151 11.07 -1.93 -12.42
N GLY A 152 10.13 -2.53 -11.72
CA GLY A 152 8.69 -2.33 -11.95
C GLY A 152 8.21 -0.94 -11.51
N LEU A 153 8.62 -0.48 -10.34
CA LEU A 153 8.39 0.89 -9.88
C LEU A 153 9.20 1.89 -10.73
N GLN A 154 10.44 1.52 -11.05
CA GLN A 154 11.35 2.30 -11.87
C GLN A 154 10.84 2.47 -13.31
N SER A 155 10.38 1.40 -13.98
CA SER A 155 9.85 1.51 -15.34
C SER A 155 8.59 2.37 -15.39
N ARG A 156 7.67 2.22 -14.43
CA ARG A 156 6.43 3.02 -14.38
C ARG A 156 6.67 4.48 -13.99
N LEU A 157 7.61 4.73 -13.07
CA LEU A 157 8.02 6.08 -12.69
C LEU A 157 8.93 6.71 -13.75
N LEU A 158 9.81 5.96 -14.42
CA LEU A 158 10.62 6.45 -15.54
C LEU A 158 9.75 6.79 -16.75
N THR A 159 8.87 5.89 -17.19
CA THR A 159 7.90 6.21 -18.26
C THR A 159 7.09 7.45 -17.92
N PHE A 160 6.72 7.58 -16.64
CA PHE A 160 6.00 8.76 -16.17
C PHE A 160 6.84 10.04 -16.19
N LEU A 161 8.12 9.97 -15.80
CA LEU A 161 9.02 11.14 -15.83
C LEU A 161 9.39 11.52 -17.26
N GLU A 162 9.64 10.54 -18.13
CA GLU A 162 9.90 10.75 -19.56
C GLU A 162 8.69 11.38 -20.27
N ASP A 163 7.47 10.91 -19.98
CA ASP A 163 6.24 11.44 -20.58
C ASP A 163 5.86 12.86 -20.10
N ASN A 164 6.47 13.36 -19.01
CA ASN A 164 6.05 14.65 -18.41
C ASN A 164 7.18 15.67 -18.20
N PHE A 165 8.44 15.27 -18.40
CA PHE A 165 9.63 16.11 -18.17
C PHE A 165 10.72 15.92 -19.26
N GLY A 166 10.49 15.04 -20.26
CA GLY A 166 11.37 14.83 -21.43
C GLY A 166 11.15 15.83 -22.56
#